data_0fe5d796b1e2356f9efb8e08d5dd9328
#
_entry.id   0fe5d796b1e2356f9efb8e08d5dd9328
#
_cell.length_a   1.000
_cell.length_b   1.000
_cell.length_c   1.000
_cell.angle_alpha   90.00
_cell.angle_beta   90.00
_cell.angle_gamma   90.00
#
_symmetry.space_group_name_H-M   'P 1'
#
loop_
_entity.id
_entity.type
_entity.pdbx_description
1 polymer ?
#
loop_
_entity_poly.entity_id
_entity_poly.type
_entity_poly.pdbx_seq_one_letter_code
_entity_poly.pdbx_strand_id
1 'polypeptide(L)'
;LPFILAVIGMVYHAKKEWKSFYVLLLLFLFTGLVLKVYLNERPFEPRERDYALVGSFYIFAMWIGVGVYAIYQYILKYVNPKVALPAVLATSLLASPVVLASQNWDDHDRSDKHTAVAMAKAYLDSCEPNAILFTIGDNDTFPMWYLQEIEGYRTDVRIVNTSLLATDWYIDEMKIKSNKSDAVPISFTHDQYVGDKLDYIVHKPLTE
;
A
#
# COMPACT_ATOMS: atom_id res chain seq x y z
N LEU A 1 -13.42 22.91 -0.30
CA LEU A 1 -14.67 22.62 0.44
C LEU A 1 -14.50 21.49 1.47
N PRO A 2 -13.92 20.31 1.17
CA PRO A 2 -13.75 19.22 2.13
C PRO A 2 -13.01 19.62 3.41
N PHE A 3 -11.95 20.43 3.30
CA PHE A 3 -11.18 20.91 4.45
C PHE A 3 -12.05 21.73 5.43
N ILE A 4 -12.89 22.66 4.90
CA ILE A 4 -13.78 23.48 5.73
C ILE A 4 -14.79 22.59 6.45
N LEU A 5 -15.35 21.61 5.74
CA LEU A 5 -16.29 20.64 6.33
C LEU A 5 -15.64 19.84 7.45
N ALA A 6 -14.40 19.37 7.26
CA ALA A 6 -13.67 18.64 8.29
C ALA A 6 -13.44 19.51 9.54
N VAL A 7 -13.03 20.77 9.39
CA VAL A 7 -12.84 21.68 10.52
C VAL A 7 -14.15 21.94 11.27
N ILE A 8 -15.27 22.15 10.55
CA ILE A 8 -16.59 22.27 11.16
C ILE A 8 -16.94 20.99 11.94
N GLY A 9 -16.68 19.84 11.34
CA GLY A 9 -16.90 18.53 11.95
C GLY A 9 -16.07 18.32 13.21
N MET A 10 -14.79 18.65 13.18
CA MET A 10 -13.89 18.58 14.34
C MET A 10 -14.42 19.44 15.51
N VAL A 11 -14.77 20.70 15.24
CA VAL A 11 -15.29 21.62 16.25
C VAL A 11 -16.64 21.14 16.81
N TYR A 12 -17.53 20.68 15.94
CA TYR A 12 -18.82 20.13 16.35
C TYR A 12 -18.66 18.88 17.20
N HIS A 13 -17.81 17.93 16.77
CA HIS A 13 -17.53 16.69 17.48
C HIS A 13 -16.92 16.97 18.86
N ALA A 14 -15.90 17.81 18.94
CA ALA A 14 -15.27 18.20 20.19
C ALA A 14 -16.25 18.79 21.21
N LYS A 15 -17.25 19.58 20.74
CA LYS A 15 -18.26 20.18 21.61
C LYS A 15 -19.34 19.21 22.04
N LYS A 16 -19.64 18.19 21.23
CA LYS A 16 -20.75 17.25 21.50
C LYS A 16 -20.28 16.03 22.27
N GLU A 17 -19.14 15.48 21.92
CA GLU A 17 -18.64 14.25 22.50
C GLU A 17 -17.10 14.26 22.57
N TRP A 18 -16.59 14.89 23.63
CA TRP A 18 -15.15 15.10 23.82
C TRP A 18 -14.33 13.80 23.87
N LYS A 19 -14.86 12.70 24.44
CA LYS A 19 -14.10 11.47 24.62
C LYS A 19 -13.80 10.80 23.29
N SER A 20 -14.79 10.62 22.44
CA SER A 20 -14.58 10.02 21.11
C SER A 20 -13.80 10.97 20.19
N PHE A 21 -14.02 12.29 20.30
CA PHE A 21 -13.19 13.26 19.61
C PHE A 21 -11.71 13.10 19.96
N TYR A 22 -11.38 12.97 21.25
CA TYR A 22 -10.00 12.80 21.69
C TYR A 22 -9.35 11.52 21.14
N VAL A 23 -10.10 10.41 21.13
CA VAL A 23 -9.63 9.15 20.55
C VAL A 23 -9.32 9.32 19.04
N LEU A 24 -10.26 9.92 18.29
CA LEU A 24 -10.05 10.16 16.86
C LEU A 24 -8.90 11.14 16.60
N LEU A 25 -8.75 12.16 17.45
CA LEU A 25 -7.64 13.10 17.34
C LEU A 25 -6.29 12.40 17.54
N LEU A 26 -6.17 11.56 18.55
CA LEU A 26 -4.96 10.77 18.77
C LEU A 26 -4.68 9.85 17.58
N LEU A 27 -5.67 9.11 17.11
CA LEU A 27 -5.51 8.26 15.93
C LEU A 27 -5.07 9.08 14.70
N PHE A 28 -5.68 10.23 14.44
CA PHE A 28 -5.30 11.12 13.35
C PHE A 28 -3.83 11.55 13.46
N LEU A 29 -3.40 12.00 14.65
CA LEU A 29 -2.04 12.44 14.88
C LEU A 29 -1.02 11.31 14.76
N PHE A 30 -1.31 10.15 15.39
CA PHE A 30 -0.38 9.03 15.41
C PHE A 30 -0.27 8.35 14.04
N THR A 31 -1.36 8.16 13.32
CA THR A 31 -1.34 7.56 11.96
C THR A 31 -1.00 8.56 10.86
N GLY A 32 -0.86 9.82 11.18
CA GLY A 32 -0.46 10.90 10.28
C GLY A 32 0.90 11.48 10.63
N LEU A 33 0.91 12.56 11.40
CA LEU A 33 2.12 13.35 11.69
C LEU A 33 3.21 12.53 12.40
N VAL A 34 2.85 11.78 13.44
CA VAL A 34 3.83 10.98 14.19
C VAL A 34 4.40 9.88 13.30
N LEU A 35 3.56 9.21 12.52
CA LEU A 35 4.01 8.19 11.58
C LEU A 35 4.94 8.77 10.50
N LYS A 36 4.64 9.96 9.97
CA LYS A 36 5.51 10.64 8.98
C LYS A 36 6.88 10.95 9.56
N VAL A 37 6.93 11.42 10.81
CA VAL A 37 8.20 11.65 11.52
C VAL A 37 8.94 10.33 11.76
N TYR A 38 8.24 9.29 12.17
CA TYR A 38 8.83 7.97 12.40
C TYR A 38 9.44 7.35 11.14
N LEU A 39 8.73 7.43 10.01
CA LEU A 39 9.21 6.90 8.72
C LEU A 39 10.46 7.61 8.23
N ASN A 40 10.68 8.87 8.64
CA ASN A 40 11.86 9.66 8.32
C ASN A 40 12.28 9.51 6.84
N GLU A 41 11.32 9.66 5.93
CA GLU A 41 11.52 9.48 4.50
C GLU A 41 12.61 10.40 3.96
N ARG A 42 13.47 9.85 3.13
CA ARG A 42 14.55 10.63 2.53
C ARG A 42 13.97 11.60 1.48
N PRO A 43 14.46 12.84 1.41
CA PRO A 43 14.11 13.73 0.30
C PRO A 43 14.52 13.09 -1.03
N PHE A 44 13.68 13.30 -2.04
CA PHE A 44 13.90 12.77 -3.40
C PHE A 44 13.78 11.23 -3.54
N GLU A 45 13.03 10.57 -2.66
CA GLU A 45 12.65 9.18 -2.94
C GLU A 45 11.79 9.12 -4.22
N PRO A 46 12.07 8.16 -5.11
CA PRO A 46 11.34 8.05 -6.39
C PRO A 46 9.89 7.58 -6.21
N ARG A 47 9.50 7.17 -5.00
CA ARG A 47 8.18 6.61 -4.69
C ARG A 47 7.54 7.36 -3.54
N GLU A 48 6.35 7.92 -3.81
CA GLU A 48 5.48 8.46 -2.76
C GLU A 48 4.91 7.33 -1.88
N ARG A 49 4.93 7.56 -0.57
CA ARG A 49 4.44 6.58 0.42
C ARG A 49 3.18 7.05 1.15
N ASP A 50 2.36 7.85 0.51
CA ASP A 50 1.13 8.40 1.10
C ASP A 50 0.15 7.34 1.58
N TYR A 51 0.21 6.12 1.01
CA TYR A 51 -0.58 5.00 1.49
C TYR A 51 -0.31 4.64 2.96
N ALA A 52 0.85 4.96 3.50
CA ALA A 52 1.15 4.76 4.92
C ALA A 52 0.29 5.64 5.83
N LEU A 53 -0.17 6.80 5.32
CA LEU A 53 -0.97 7.78 6.05
C LEU A 53 -2.48 7.56 5.91
N VAL A 54 -2.91 6.45 5.29
CA VAL A 54 -4.32 6.15 5.01
C VAL A 54 -5.21 6.24 6.26
N GLY A 55 -4.69 5.87 7.44
CA GLY A 55 -5.41 5.98 8.70
C GLY A 55 -5.82 7.41 9.03
N SER A 56 -4.93 8.38 8.88
CA SER A 56 -5.23 9.80 9.11
C SER A 56 -6.21 10.35 8.06
N PHE A 57 -6.07 9.97 6.79
CA PHE A 57 -7.02 10.36 5.74
C PHE A 57 -8.43 9.83 6.00
N TYR A 58 -8.52 8.58 6.48
CA TYR A 58 -9.80 8.00 6.85
C TYR A 58 -10.50 8.77 7.97
N ILE A 59 -9.76 9.12 9.03
CA ILE A 59 -10.30 9.90 10.15
C ILE A 59 -10.69 11.32 9.70
N PHE A 60 -9.88 11.92 8.83
CA PHE A 60 -10.22 13.21 8.24
C PHE A 60 -11.54 13.16 7.44
N ALA A 61 -11.74 12.09 6.66
CA ALA A 61 -13.00 11.85 5.94
C ALA A 61 -14.19 11.67 6.88
N MET A 62 -14.00 11.01 8.04
CA MET A 62 -15.05 10.93 9.06
C MET A 62 -15.46 12.33 9.56
N TRP A 63 -14.52 13.23 9.80
CA TRP A 63 -14.83 14.60 10.21
C TRP A 63 -15.51 15.41 9.12
N ILE A 64 -15.23 15.16 7.84
CA ILE A 64 -16.02 15.74 6.74
C ILE A 64 -17.49 15.32 6.88
N GLY A 65 -17.78 14.04 7.11
CA GLY A 65 -19.13 13.53 7.33
C GLY A 65 -19.80 14.15 8.55
N VAL A 66 -19.08 14.27 9.67
CA VAL A 66 -19.58 14.97 10.88
C VAL A 66 -19.84 16.45 10.59
N GLY A 67 -19.06 17.10 9.74
CA GLY A 67 -19.26 18.47 9.30
C GLY A 67 -20.55 18.65 8.50
N VAL A 68 -20.83 17.73 7.59
CA VAL A 68 -22.13 17.70 6.87
C VAL A 68 -23.29 17.55 7.85
N TYR A 69 -23.16 16.64 8.82
CA TYR A 69 -24.16 16.48 9.87
C TYR A 69 -24.34 17.74 10.72
N ALA A 70 -23.27 18.42 11.08
CA ALA A 70 -23.31 19.67 11.82
C ALA A 70 -24.08 20.77 11.05
N ILE A 71 -23.82 20.89 9.73
CA ILE A 71 -24.56 21.81 8.86
C ILE A 71 -26.05 21.44 8.81
N TYR A 72 -26.35 20.15 8.64
CA TYR A 72 -27.75 19.67 8.68
C TYR A 72 -28.44 20.07 9.98
N GLN A 73 -27.83 19.84 11.14
CA GLN A 73 -28.37 20.24 12.45
C GLN A 73 -28.59 21.76 12.57
N TYR A 74 -27.73 22.55 11.97
CA TYR A 74 -27.87 23.99 11.92
C TYR A 74 -29.04 24.42 11.05
N ILE A 75 -29.19 23.84 9.86
CA ILE A 75 -30.27 24.15 8.90
C ILE A 75 -31.64 23.75 9.45
N LEU A 76 -31.72 22.68 10.22
CA LEU A 76 -32.98 22.24 10.87
C LEU A 76 -33.64 23.30 11.77
N LYS A 77 -32.89 24.32 12.19
CA LYS A 77 -33.47 25.44 12.95
C LYS A 77 -34.36 26.34 12.11
N TYR A 78 -34.20 26.30 10.79
CA TYR A 78 -34.85 27.23 9.86
C TYR A 78 -35.69 26.52 8.79
N VAL A 79 -35.42 25.24 8.51
CA VAL A 79 -36.03 24.51 7.40
C VAL A 79 -36.61 23.18 7.88
N ASN A 80 -37.74 22.78 7.29
CA ASN A 80 -38.37 21.50 7.60
C ASN A 80 -37.44 20.30 7.29
N PRO A 81 -37.33 19.29 8.17
CA PRO A 81 -36.51 18.12 7.98
C PRO A 81 -36.71 17.39 6.64
N LYS A 82 -37.94 17.33 6.13
CA LYS A 82 -38.26 16.69 4.84
C LYS A 82 -37.60 17.38 3.64
N VAL A 83 -37.24 18.65 3.77
CA VAL A 83 -36.55 19.43 2.74
C VAL A 83 -35.07 19.54 3.05
N ALA A 84 -34.72 19.78 4.31
CA ALA A 84 -33.34 19.97 4.74
C ALA A 84 -32.43 18.74 4.47
N LEU A 85 -32.91 17.52 4.78
CA LEU A 85 -32.13 16.30 4.61
C LEU A 85 -31.75 16.03 3.15
N PRO A 86 -32.71 15.94 2.19
CA PRO A 86 -32.34 15.70 0.80
C PRO A 86 -31.50 16.83 0.19
N ALA A 87 -31.77 18.10 0.58
CA ALA A 87 -31.00 19.24 0.09
C ALA A 87 -29.50 19.17 0.54
N VAL A 88 -29.28 18.92 1.85
CA VAL A 88 -27.90 18.80 2.37
C VAL A 88 -27.18 17.61 1.77
N LEU A 89 -27.84 16.45 1.67
CA LEU A 89 -27.26 15.26 1.07
C LEU A 89 -26.92 15.48 -0.41
N ALA A 90 -27.87 16.00 -1.21
CA ALA A 90 -27.63 16.24 -2.62
C ALA A 90 -26.48 17.24 -2.84
N THR A 91 -26.48 18.36 -2.10
CA THR A 91 -25.40 19.36 -2.20
C THR A 91 -24.05 18.78 -1.80
N SER A 92 -23.99 18.00 -0.72
CA SER A 92 -22.74 17.40 -0.25
C SER A 92 -22.21 16.34 -1.21
N LEU A 93 -23.09 15.51 -1.79
CA LEU A 93 -22.71 14.51 -2.80
C LEU A 93 -22.20 15.17 -4.08
N LEU A 94 -22.90 16.19 -4.56
CA LEU A 94 -22.48 16.91 -5.76
C LEU A 94 -21.17 17.68 -5.56
N ALA A 95 -20.99 18.29 -4.39
CA ALA A 95 -19.83 19.15 -4.12
C ALA A 95 -18.55 18.39 -3.73
N SER A 96 -18.62 17.10 -3.44
CA SER A 96 -17.41 16.32 -3.06
C SER A 96 -17.31 15.00 -3.82
N PRO A 97 -18.06 13.92 -3.55
CA PRO A 97 -17.86 12.65 -4.25
C PRO A 97 -18.00 12.73 -5.77
N VAL A 98 -19.02 13.46 -6.26
CA VAL A 98 -19.25 13.57 -7.71
C VAL A 98 -18.13 14.37 -8.38
N VAL A 99 -17.69 15.47 -7.79
CA VAL A 99 -16.56 16.25 -8.32
C VAL A 99 -15.27 15.41 -8.30
N LEU A 100 -14.97 14.71 -7.20
CA LEU A 100 -13.81 13.84 -7.12
C LEU A 100 -13.85 12.74 -8.18
N ALA A 101 -14.99 12.07 -8.33
CA ALA A 101 -15.16 11.04 -9.35
C ALA A 101 -14.97 11.58 -10.76
N SER A 102 -15.55 12.77 -11.06
CA SER A 102 -15.46 13.36 -12.40
C SER A 102 -14.08 13.87 -12.77
N GLN A 103 -13.28 14.28 -11.79
CA GLN A 103 -11.95 14.86 -12.01
C GLN A 103 -10.80 13.85 -11.91
N ASN A 104 -10.99 12.74 -11.20
CA ASN A 104 -9.91 11.79 -10.94
C ASN A 104 -10.22 10.39 -11.48
N TRP A 105 -11.26 10.22 -12.29
CA TRP A 105 -11.64 8.91 -12.82
C TRP A 105 -10.55 8.32 -13.71
N ASP A 106 -10.01 9.13 -14.61
CA ASP A 106 -8.94 8.76 -15.52
C ASP A 106 -7.63 8.43 -14.80
N ASP A 107 -7.28 9.16 -13.73
CA ASP A 107 -6.11 8.87 -12.90
C ASP A 107 -6.20 7.52 -12.19
N HIS A 108 -7.41 7.02 -11.93
CA HIS A 108 -7.66 5.75 -11.26
C HIS A 108 -8.00 4.61 -12.22
N ASP A 109 -8.20 4.89 -13.48
CA ASP A 109 -8.43 3.86 -14.51
C ASP A 109 -7.13 3.06 -14.72
N ARG A 110 -7.25 1.74 -14.54
CA ARG A 110 -6.16 0.77 -14.69
C ARG A 110 -6.39 -0.18 -15.86
N SER A 111 -7.46 0.01 -16.66
CA SER A 111 -7.86 -0.89 -17.75
C SER A 111 -6.76 -1.10 -18.78
N ASP A 112 -5.99 -0.05 -19.09
CA ASP A 112 -4.93 -0.07 -20.11
C ASP A 112 -3.51 -0.17 -19.51
N LYS A 113 -3.38 -0.46 -18.21
CA LYS A 113 -2.06 -0.53 -17.54
C LYS A 113 -1.45 -1.93 -17.63
N HIS A 114 -0.83 -2.25 -18.75
CA HIS A 114 -0.16 -3.53 -19.01
C HIS A 114 1.35 -3.51 -18.77
N THR A 115 1.93 -2.41 -18.30
CA THR A 115 3.38 -2.24 -18.16
C THR A 115 4.03 -3.34 -17.30
N ALA A 116 3.43 -3.69 -16.16
CA ALA A 116 3.98 -4.72 -15.28
C ALA A 116 4.04 -6.10 -15.96
N VAL A 117 2.98 -6.47 -16.67
CA VAL A 117 2.93 -7.75 -17.42
C VAL A 117 3.93 -7.74 -18.58
N ALA A 118 4.02 -6.63 -19.33
CA ALA A 118 4.95 -6.51 -20.44
C ALA A 118 6.42 -6.60 -19.98
N MET A 119 6.78 -5.92 -18.89
CA MET A 119 8.10 -6.00 -18.28
C MET A 119 8.42 -7.42 -17.79
N ALA A 120 7.50 -8.05 -17.09
CA ALA A 120 7.68 -9.40 -16.59
C ALA A 120 7.87 -10.42 -17.73
N LYS A 121 7.11 -10.29 -18.82
CA LYS A 121 7.31 -11.10 -20.04
C LYS A 121 8.68 -10.87 -20.63
N ALA A 122 9.10 -9.62 -20.78
CA ALA A 122 10.43 -9.29 -21.33
C ALA A 122 11.57 -9.90 -20.50
N TYR A 123 11.48 -9.88 -19.17
CA TYR A 123 12.46 -10.55 -18.31
C TYR A 123 12.48 -12.07 -18.51
N LEU A 124 11.31 -12.70 -18.46
CA LEU A 124 11.22 -14.15 -18.63
C LEU A 124 11.62 -14.62 -20.02
N ASP A 125 11.31 -13.85 -21.06
CA ASP A 125 11.69 -14.17 -22.46
C ASP A 125 13.18 -13.99 -22.72
N SER A 126 13.86 -13.14 -21.96
CA SER A 126 15.31 -12.96 -22.05
C SER A 126 16.10 -14.12 -21.43
N CYS A 127 15.44 -15.01 -20.69
CA CYS A 127 16.08 -16.13 -20.03
C CYS A 127 16.16 -17.36 -20.94
N GLU A 128 17.29 -18.07 -20.86
CA GLU A 128 17.42 -19.40 -21.46
C GLU A 128 16.41 -20.41 -20.81
N PRO A 129 16.07 -21.51 -21.51
CA PRO A 129 15.24 -22.54 -20.89
C PRO A 129 15.87 -23.08 -19.59
N ASN A 130 15.03 -23.27 -18.57
CA ASN A 130 15.40 -23.74 -17.23
C ASN A 130 16.43 -22.84 -16.51
N ALA A 131 16.50 -21.55 -16.84
CA ALA A 131 17.40 -20.59 -16.19
C ALA A 131 16.97 -20.31 -14.74
N ILE A 132 17.93 -19.86 -13.94
CA ILE A 132 17.69 -19.25 -12.63
C ILE A 132 17.80 -17.73 -12.80
N LEU A 133 16.73 -17.02 -12.52
CA LEU A 133 16.65 -15.55 -12.60
C LEU A 133 16.65 -14.94 -11.21
N PHE A 134 17.69 -14.18 -10.89
CA PHE A 134 17.75 -13.44 -9.63
C PHE A 134 17.04 -12.08 -9.76
N THR A 135 16.18 -11.78 -8.81
CA THR A 135 15.46 -10.52 -8.67
C THR A 135 15.78 -9.86 -7.33
N ILE A 136 15.50 -8.56 -7.18
CA ILE A 136 15.88 -7.82 -5.98
C ILE A 136 14.69 -7.50 -5.10
N GLY A 137 13.58 -7.06 -5.67
CA GLY A 137 12.44 -6.55 -4.91
C GLY A 137 11.08 -7.01 -5.40
N ASP A 138 10.04 -6.43 -4.82
CA ASP A 138 8.66 -6.80 -5.08
C ASP A 138 8.23 -6.45 -6.51
N ASN A 139 8.68 -5.29 -7.01
CA ASN A 139 8.21 -4.73 -8.29
C ASN A 139 8.68 -5.53 -9.52
N ASP A 140 9.81 -6.18 -9.43
CA ASP A 140 10.34 -7.06 -10.47
C ASP A 140 9.90 -8.53 -10.26
N THR A 141 9.79 -8.99 -9.01
CA THR A 141 9.46 -10.37 -8.68
C THR A 141 7.98 -10.69 -8.85
N PHE A 142 7.08 -9.93 -8.23
CA PHE A 142 5.65 -10.28 -8.15
C PHE A 142 4.94 -10.32 -9.50
N PRO A 143 5.20 -9.43 -10.46
CA PRO A 143 4.62 -9.56 -11.79
C PRO A 143 5.05 -10.83 -12.52
N MET A 144 6.28 -11.32 -12.32
CA MET A 144 6.74 -12.57 -12.91
C MET A 144 6.12 -13.78 -12.21
N TRP A 145 5.96 -13.77 -10.89
CA TRP A 145 5.21 -14.81 -10.19
C TRP A 145 3.75 -14.87 -10.64
N TYR A 146 3.10 -13.72 -10.84
CA TYR A 146 1.76 -13.69 -11.41
C TYR A 146 1.70 -14.41 -12.79
N LEU A 147 2.66 -14.12 -13.66
CA LEU A 147 2.72 -14.78 -14.98
C LEU A 147 2.94 -16.29 -14.85
N GLN A 148 3.77 -16.75 -13.92
CA GLN A 148 4.02 -18.18 -13.74
C GLN A 148 2.86 -18.91 -13.09
N GLU A 149 2.29 -18.37 -11.99
CA GLU A 149 1.29 -19.08 -11.19
C GLU A 149 -0.13 -18.95 -11.77
N ILE A 150 -0.45 -17.83 -12.43
CA ILE A 150 -1.80 -17.57 -12.94
C ILE A 150 -1.88 -17.83 -14.45
N GLU A 151 -0.90 -17.33 -15.22
CA GLU A 151 -0.91 -17.50 -16.69
C GLU A 151 -0.15 -18.75 -17.15
N GLY A 152 0.56 -19.46 -16.29
CA GLY A 152 1.38 -20.61 -16.64
C GLY A 152 2.54 -20.29 -17.58
N TYR A 153 3.00 -19.03 -17.59
CA TYR A 153 3.99 -18.53 -18.53
C TYR A 153 5.41 -18.76 -18.04
N ARG A 154 6.28 -19.36 -18.84
CA ARG A 154 7.69 -19.61 -18.53
C ARG A 154 7.93 -20.22 -17.15
N THR A 155 7.15 -21.21 -16.79
CA THR A 155 7.24 -21.94 -15.51
C THR A 155 8.50 -22.82 -15.41
N ASP A 156 9.29 -22.87 -16.48
CA ASP A 156 10.62 -23.47 -16.53
C ASP A 156 11.70 -22.61 -15.89
N VAL A 157 11.52 -21.31 -15.84
CA VAL A 157 12.47 -20.35 -15.23
C VAL A 157 12.29 -20.30 -13.71
N ARG A 158 13.37 -20.48 -12.95
CA ARG A 158 13.34 -20.37 -11.50
C ARG A 158 13.60 -18.93 -11.06
N ILE A 159 12.60 -18.26 -10.52
CA ILE A 159 12.75 -16.91 -10.00
C ILE A 159 13.23 -16.97 -8.55
N VAL A 160 14.31 -16.25 -8.24
CA VAL A 160 14.93 -16.18 -6.92
C VAL A 160 14.98 -14.73 -6.47
N ASN A 161 14.17 -14.36 -5.48
CA ASN A 161 14.19 -13.04 -4.88
C ASN A 161 15.31 -12.94 -3.85
N THR A 162 16.31 -12.11 -4.11
CA THR A 162 17.49 -11.96 -3.26
C THR A 162 17.18 -11.37 -1.89
N SER A 163 16.14 -10.53 -1.77
CA SER A 163 15.71 -9.99 -0.47
C SER A 163 15.08 -11.07 0.41
N LEU A 164 14.37 -12.03 -0.18
CA LEU A 164 13.76 -13.15 0.56
C LEU A 164 14.79 -14.23 0.92
N LEU A 165 15.93 -14.29 0.22
CA LEU A 165 17.01 -15.23 0.57
C LEU A 165 17.62 -14.96 1.96
N ALA A 166 17.33 -13.85 2.60
CA ALA A 166 17.66 -13.60 3.99
C ALA A 166 16.77 -14.40 4.98
N THR A 167 15.77 -15.13 4.49
CA THR A 167 14.84 -15.91 5.31
C THR A 167 15.04 -17.40 5.08
N ASP A 168 15.08 -18.17 6.16
CA ASP A 168 15.29 -19.61 6.16
C ASP A 168 14.20 -20.37 5.39
N TRP A 169 12.94 -20.02 5.59
CA TRP A 169 11.81 -20.64 4.90
C TRP A 169 11.90 -20.50 3.37
N TYR A 170 12.38 -19.35 2.87
CA TYR A 170 12.50 -19.14 1.43
C TYR A 170 13.66 -19.92 0.83
N ILE A 171 14.77 -20.07 1.57
CA ILE A 171 15.87 -20.94 1.16
C ILE A 171 15.40 -22.40 1.06
N ASP A 172 14.59 -22.86 2.02
CA ASP A 172 14.01 -24.20 1.97
C ASP A 172 13.11 -24.41 0.74
N GLU A 173 12.27 -23.40 0.40
CA GLU A 173 11.45 -23.44 -0.80
C GLU A 173 12.28 -23.47 -2.10
N MET A 174 13.41 -22.78 -2.13
CA MET A 174 14.30 -22.80 -3.30
C MET A 174 14.93 -24.17 -3.53
N LYS A 175 15.06 -25.00 -2.50
CA LYS A 175 15.60 -26.36 -2.58
C LYS A 175 14.59 -27.41 -3.05
N ILE A 176 13.35 -27.01 -3.30
CA ILE A 176 12.27 -27.87 -3.76
C ILE A 176 11.95 -27.52 -5.21
N LYS A 177 11.61 -28.53 -6.02
CA LYS A 177 11.11 -28.34 -7.38
C LYS A 177 9.80 -27.56 -7.35
N SER A 178 9.65 -26.58 -8.22
CA SER A 178 8.43 -25.79 -8.36
C SER A 178 8.01 -25.73 -9.84
N ASN A 179 6.77 -26.02 -10.11
CA ASN A 179 6.24 -26.10 -11.47
C ASN A 179 7.12 -26.97 -12.40
N LYS A 180 7.63 -26.40 -13.49
CA LYS A 180 8.56 -27.09 -14.42
C LYS A 180 10.03 -26.80 -14.09
N SER A 181 10.33 -25.86 -13.19
CA SER A 181 11.70 -25.51 -12.82
C SER A 181 12.25 -26.47 -11.77
N ASP A 182 13.50 -26.85 -11.91
CA ASP A 182 14.18 -27.67 -10.91
C ASP A 182 14.54 -26.89 -9.65
N ALA A 183 14.90 -27.62 -8.59
CA ALA A 183 15.41 -27.01 -7.36
C ALA A 183 16.70 -26.21 -7.61
N VAL A 184 16.86 -25.10 -6.91
CA VAL A 184 18.14 -24.36 -6.93
C VAL A 184 19.22 -25.22 -6.26
N PRO A 185 20.40 -25.37 -6.86
CA PRO A 185 21.47 -26.25 -6.36
C PRO A 185 22.18 -25.65 -5.12
N ILE A 186 21.43 -25.48 -4.03
CA ILE A 186 21.96 -24.98 -2.76
C ILE A 186 22.54 -26.14 -1.97
N SER A 187 23.84 -26.09 -1.68
CA SER A 187 24.58 -27.14 -0.97
C SER A 187 24.45 -27.08 0.55
N PHE A 188 23.99 -25.95 1.10
CA PHE A 188 23.83 -25.78 2.55
C PHE A 188 22.69 -26.63 3.12
N THR A 189 22.94 -27.24 4.27
CA THR A 189 21.89 -27.90 5.05
C THR A 189 21.09 -26.85 5.85
N HIS A 190 19.84 -27.16 6.21
CA HIS A 190 18.97 -26.25 6.96
C HIS A 190 19.63 -25.69 8.23
N ASP A 191 20.32 -26.54 8.99
CA ASP A 191 21.00 -26.14 10.24
C ASP A 191 22.11 -25.12 10.07
N GLN A 192 22.59 -24.91 8.83
CA GLN A 192 23.66 -23.97 8.53
C GLN A 192 23.16 -22.53 8.35
N TYR A 193 21.89 -22.31 7.98
CA TYR A 193 21.32 -20.98 7.74
C TYR A 193 20.11 -20.64 8.62
N VAL A 194 19.58 -21.59 9.39
CA VAL A 194 18.46 -21.33 10.29
C VAL A 194 18.84 -20.35 11.39
N GLY A 195 18.00 -19.37 11.64
CA GLY A 195 18.12 -18.42 12.76
C GLY A 195 19.39 -17.57 12.70
N ASP A 196 19.44 -16.55 11.88
CA ASP A 196 20.51 -15.53 11.75
C ASP A 196 21.92 -16.09 11.40
N LYS A 197 22.01 -17.36 11.03
CA LYS A 197 23.26 -17.93 10.54
C LYS A 197 23.45 -17.61 9.07
N LEU A 198 24.63 -17.19 8.68
CA LEU A 198 25.01 -16.79 7.30
C LEU A 198 24.29 -15.53 6.76
N ASP A 199 23.64 -14.75 7.60
CA ASP A 199 22.96 -13.53 7.18
C ASP A 199 23.93 -12.40 6.81
N TYR A 200 25.17 -12.49 7.24
CA TYR A 200 26.20 -11.49 6.95
C TYR A 200 27.57 -12.10 6.75
N ILE A 201 28.35 -11.45 5.92
CA ILE A 201 29.76 -11.77 5.72
C ILE A 201 30.63 -10.81 6.55
N VAL A 202 31.41 -11.35 7.49
CA VAL A 202 32.36 -10.54 8.24
C VAL A 202 33.56 -10.21 7.34
N HIS A 203 33.62 -8.95 6.91
CA HIS A 203 34.79 -8.44 6.19
C HIS A 203 35.93 -8.19 7.19
N LYS A 204 36.96 -9.01 7.16
CA LYS A 204 38.21 -8.71 7.87
C LYS A 204 39.10 -7.88 6.91
N PRO A 205 39.47 -6.63 7.27
CA PRO A 205 40.46 -5.91 6.48
C PRO A 205 41.74 -6.71 6.42
N LEU A 206 42.28 -6.82 5.21
CA LEU A 206 43.63 -7.38 5.03
C LEU A 206 44.56 -6.42 5.79
N THR A 207 45.11 -6.87 6.91
CA THR A 207 46.24 -6.19 7.56
C THR A 207 47.43 -6.34 6.62
N GLU A 208 47.93 -5.22 6.08
CA GLU A 208 49.23 -5.15 5.43
C GLU A 208 50.34 -5.53 6.39
#